data_e64b958ea614a5566e644d2bc4a0bc92
#
_entry.id   e64b958ea614a5566e644d2bc4a0bc92
#
_cell.length_a   1.000
_cell.length_b   1.000
_cell.length_c   1.000
_cell.angle_alpha   90.00
_cell.angle_beta   90.00
_cell.angle_gamma   90.00
#
_symmetry.space_group_name_H-M   'P 1'
#
loop_
_entity.id
_entity.type
_entity.pdbx_description
1 polymer ?
#
loop_
_entity_poly.entity_id
_entity_poly.type
_entity_poly.pdbx_seq_one_letter_code
_entity_poly.pdbx_strand_id
1 'polypeptide(L)'
;MNSELKNAIKKYEEIERNFIDQIEGKYKLKFDKKGVFSKNHAYNLLGESPFVNFKSDACVACRTGVNTNTVYLSLRCNKDCYFCFNPNQENYDKDVKRKLDTKSIANSILKNNKNIKFVALTGGEPLLYKNDTVEFFDTIKSKNDAIHKRLYTNGEFLDADILKRLRDSGVDEVRVSIKLEDDFEKQADVIENIETAKKYIKCVVAEMPVIPRTTEQMKNIMRHLDAVGIDGMNLLEFCFPLHNEKEYIKRGFLLKFPPFEVFYNYWYAGGLAISGSETQALALLKFAEDERLKMGVHYCSLANKHLGQIYRQNTAYPAEKWQYFSPKDYFLKTAKVFGEDAYKAREILHKNDINEYNLSAEFNFLEFHPKYVPLFADTGVKIGLSYYVTEFKEGDLFLRELKIKEITEAAKFDIEAV
;
A
#
# COMPACT_ATOMS: atom_id res chain seq x y z
N MET A 1 -29.40 10.61 -19.08
CA MET A 1 -28.06 10.92 -18.55
C MET A 1 -27.61 12.20 -19.22
N ASN A 2 -27.13 13.19 -18.43
CA ASN A 2 -26.52 14.41 -18.99
C ASN A 2 -25.35 14.02 -19.91
N SER A 3 -25.35 14.50 -21.15
CA SER A 3 -24.34 14.14 -22.16
C SER A 3 -22.93 14.53 -21.73
N GLU A 4 -22.79 15.65 -21.02
CA GLU A 4 -21.50 16.17 -20.56
C GLU A 4 -20.90 15.33 -19.44
N LEU A 5 -21.66 14.92 -18.41
CA LEU A 5 -21.21 13.99 -17.40
C LEU A 5 -20.77 12.65 -18.01
N LYS A 6 -21.58 12.11 -18.95
CA LYS A 6 -21.24 10.88 -19.65
C LYS A 6 -19.92 11.00 -20.44
N ASN A 7 -19.72 12.14 -21.11
CA ASN A 7 -18.49 12.40 -21.84
C ASN A 7 -17.28 12.55 -20.91
N ALA A 8 -17.46 13.20 -19.76
CA ALA A 8 -16.41 13.30 -18.76
C ALA A 8 -16.01 11.92 -18.23
N ILE A 9 -16.95 11.06 -17.87
CA ILE A 9 -16.68 9.69 -17.41
C ILE A 9 -15.92 8.90 -18.50
N LYS A 10 -16.36 8.97 -19.75
CA LYS A 10 -15.70 8.27 -20.88
C LYS A 10 -14.24 8.63 -21.05
N LYS A 11 -13.85 9.90 -20.82
CA LYS A 11 -12.44 10.31 -20.90
C LYS A 11 -11.57 9.54 -19.89
N TYR A 12 -12.04 9.33 -18.66
CA TYR A 12 -11.30 8.54 -17.66
C TYR A 12 -11.26 7.06 -18.01
N GLU A 13 -12.35 6.50 -18.54
CA GLU A 13 -12.39 5.12 -19.05
C GLU A 13 -11.39 4.92 -20.22
N GLU A 14 -11.21 5.91 -21.09
CA GLU A 14 -10.22 5.89 -22.16
C GLU A 14 -8.79 5.95 -21.62
N ILE A 15 -8.53 6.78 -20.61
CA ILE A 15 -7.22 6.85 -19.94
C ILE A 15 -6.88 5.49 -19.30
N GLU A 16 -7.82 4.89 -18.57
CA GLU A 16 -7.66 3.57 -17.97
C GLU A 16 -7.39 2.49 -19.03
N ARG A 17 -8.11 2.49 -20.14
CA ARG A 17 -7.94 1.57 -21.25
C ARG A 17 -6.57 1.72 -21.90
N ASN A 18 -6.17 2.95 -22.22
CA ASN A 18 -4.86 3.24 -22.80
C ASN A 18 -3.72 2.78 -21.90
N PHE A 19 -3.85 2.96 -20.58
CA PHE A 19 -2.89 2.45 -19.62
C PHE A 19 -2.77 0.91 -19.70
N ILE A 20 -3.90 0.20 -19.71
CA ILE A 20 -3.94 -1.26 -19.83
C ILE A 20 -3.24 -1.72 -21.10
N ASP A 21 -3.57 -1.11 -22.24
CA ASP A 21 -3.01 -1.45 -23.55
C ASP A 21 -1.48 -1.18 -23.58
N GLN A 22 -1.03 -0.09 -22.97
CA GLN A 22 0.39 0.22 -22.87
C GLN A 22 1.15 -0.83 -22.01
N ILE A 23 0.61 -1.24 -20.88
CA ILE A 23 1.22 -2.27 -20.02
C ILE A 23 1.26 -3.60 -20.74
N GLU A 24 0.15 -4.05 -21.33
CA GLU A 24 0.09 -5.31 -22.08
C GLU A 24 1.03 -5.27 -23.31
N GLY A 25 1.12 -4.13 -23.98
CA GLY A 25 2.01 -3.92 -25.13
C GLY A 25 3.48 -3.98 -24.77
N LYS A 26 3.86 -3.29 -23.67
CA LYS A 26 5.25 -3.19 -23.21
C LYS A 26 5.78 -4.49 -22.61
N TYR A 27 5.03 -5.09 -21.68
CA TYR A 27 5.52 -6.23 -20.88
C TYR A 27 5.02 -7.59 -21.37
N LYS A 28 4.10 -7.62 -22.34
CA LYS A 28 3.47 -8.86 -22.84
C LYS A 28 2.75 -9.69 -21.76
N LEU A 29 2.52 -9.09 -20.59
CA LEU A 29 1.68 -9.63 -19.53
C LEU A 29 0.24 -9.18 -19.73
N LYS A 30 -0.70 -10.11 -19.59
CA LYS A 30 -2.13 -9.85 -19.82
C LYS A 30 -2.85 -9.57 -18.51
N PHE A 31 -3.85 -8.71 -18.56
CA PHE A 31 -4.79 -8.53 -17.46
C PHE A 31 -5.84 -9.64 -17.45
N ASP A 32 -6.19 -10.09 -16.28
CA ASP A 32 -7.24 -11.09 -16.06
C ASP A 32 -8.63 -10.47 -16.14
N LYS A 33 -9.06 -10.15 -17.36
CA LYS A 33 -10.38 -9.52 -17.61
C LYS A 33 -11.57 -10.45 -17.31
N LYS A 34 -11.31 -11.74 -16.99
CA LYS A 34 -12.33 -12.73 -16.61
C LYS A 34 -12.27 -13.07 -15.12
N GLY A 35 -11.28 -12.58 -14.41
CA GLY A 35 -11.11 -12.81 -12.99
C GLY A 35 -12.34 -12.34 -12.22
N VAL A 36 -12.86 -13.20 -11.38
CA VAL A 36 -13.93 -12.82 -10.46
C VAL A 36 -13.30 -11.96 -9.38
N PHE A 37 -13.57 -10.66 -9.39
CA PHE A 37 -13.33 -9.86 -8.21
C PHE A 37 -14.11 -10.49 -7.07
N SER A 38 -13.39 -11.02 -6.11
CA SER A 38 -13.97 -11.29 -4.82
C SER A 38 -14.36 -9.93 -4.23
N LYS A 39 -15.58 -9.47 -4.53
CA LYS A 39 -16.28 -8.50 -3.68
C LYS A 39 -16.59 -9.20 -2.37
N ASN A 40 -15.57 -9.75 -1.72
CA ASN A 40 -15.76 -10.39 -0.44
C ASN A 40 -15.95 -9.27 0.58
N HIS A 41 -17.21 -8.88 0.73
CA HIS A 41 -17.67 -7.82 1.64
C HIS A 41 -17.40 -8.13 3.12
N ALA A 42 -16.88 -9.32 3.44
CA ALA A 42 -16.52 -9.69 4.80
C ALA A 42 -15.38 -8.83 5.36
N TYR A 43 -14.44 -8.41 4.50
CA TYR A 43 -13.36 -7.51 4.86
C TYR A 43 -13.51 -6.22 4.07
N ASN A 44 -13.80 -5.12 4.76
CA ASN A 44 -13.85 -3.81 4.13
C ASN A 44 -12.42 -3.40 3.70
N LEU A 45 -12.04 -3.72 2.46
CA LEU A 45 -10.69 -3.48 1.92
C LEU A 45 -10.41 -1.99 1.68
N LEU A 46 -11.43 -1.15 1.69
CA LEU A 46 -11.28 0.30 1.64
C LEU A 46 -11.01 0.80 3.05
N GLY A 47 -9.79 1.25 3.27
CA GLY A 47 -9.42 1.96 4.48
C GLY A 47 -8.69 1.14 5.54
N GLU A 48 -8.93 -0.15 5.72
CA GLU A 48 -8.18 -0.99 6.65
C GLU A 48 -7.75 -2.30 6.03
N SER A 49 -6.47 -2.66 6.23
CA SER A 49 -5.97 -3.97 5.87
C SER A 49 -6.54 -5.01 6.83
N PRO A 50 -7.22 -6.06 6.35
CA PRO A 50 -7.81 -7.09 7.20
C PRO A 50 -6.71 -7.88 7.92
N PHE A 51 -7.01 -8.26 9.16
CA PHE A 51 -6.10 -9.07 9.97
C PHE A 51 -6.88 -9.94 10.96
N VAL A 52 -6.19 -10.97 11.44
CA VAL A 52 -6.66 -11.88 12.50
C VAL A 52 -5.69 -11.77 13.68
N ASN A 53 -6.19 -11.74 14.90
CA ASN A 53 -5.48 -11.67 16.18
C ASN A 53 -4.60 -10.42 16.36
N PHE A 54 -3.51 -10.28 15.62
CA PHE A 54 -2.50 -9.25 15.84
C PHE A 54 -2.09 -8.59 14.52
N LYS A 55 -1.86 -7.30 14.57
CA LYS A 55 -1.21 -6.49 13.55
C LYS A 55 -0.23 -5.54 14.23
N SER A 56 1.03 -5.55 13.79
CA SER A 56 2.07 -4.67 14.35
C SER A 56 1.67 -3.19 14.25
N ASP A 57 1.95 -2.41 15.30
CA ASP A 57 1.74 -0.95 15.31
C ASP A 57 2.48 -0.26 14.16
N ALA A 58 3.62 -0.80 13.75
CA ALA A 58 4.34 -0.32 12.60
C ALA A 58 3.58 -0.53 11.27
N CYS A 59 2.74 -1.59 11.16
CA CYS A 59 1.83 -1.76 10.01
C CYS A 59 0.67 -0.77 10.05
N VAL A 60 0.16 -0.45 11.24
CA VAL A 60 -0.86 0.59 11.41
C VAL A 60 -0.31 1.95 10.96
N ALA A 61 0.88 2.34 11.45
CA ALA A 61 1.53 3.59 11.08
C ALA A 61 1.92 3.66 9.59
N CYS A 62 2.24 2.52 8.97
CA CYS A 62 2.61 2.44 7.56
C CYS A 62 1.48 2.89 6.62
N ARG A 63 0.21 2.79 7.03
CA ARG A 63 -0.94 3.18 6.23
C ARG A 63 -0.90 4.65 5.80
N THR A 64 -0.50 5.55 6.69
CA THR A 64 -0.34 6.98 6.38
C THR A 64 1.10 7.36 6.12
N GLY A 65 2.06 6.57 6.61
CA GLY A 65 3.48 6.88 6.58
C GLY A 65 3.90 8.01 7.53
N VAL A 66 2.99 8.54 8.35
CA VAL A 66 3.28 9.61 9.30
C VAL A 66 4.19 9.09 10.41
N ASN A 67 5.24 9.88 10.72
CA ASN A 67 6.22 9.55 11.75
C ASN A 67 6.91 8.18 11.56
N THR A 68 6.96 7.70 10.32
CA THR A 68 7.67 6.48 9.94
C THR A 68 8.79 6.78 8.94
N ASN A 69 9.89 6.04 9.03
CA ASN A 69 10.93 6.08 8.01
C ASN A 69 11.47 4.67 7.76
N THR A 70 11.64 4.33 6.50
CA THR A 70 12.24 3.06 6.07
C THR A 70 13.42 3.38 5.15
N VAL A 71 14.59 2.92 5.53
CA VAL A 71 15.83 3.17 4.79
C VAL A 71 16.54 1.86 4.46
N TYR A 72 17.44 1.92 3.49
CA TYR A 72 18.35 0.81 3.20
C TYR A 72 19.81 1.19 3.47
N LEU A 73 20.58 0.18 3.80
CA LEU A 73 22.03 0.29 3.99
C LEU A 73 22.77 0.06 2.67
N SER A 74 22.32 -0.95 1.92
CA SER A 74 22.78 -1.32 0.59
C SER A 74 21.65 -2.06 -0.11
N LEU A 75 21.67 -2.08 -1.43
CA LEU A 75 20.76 -2.91 -2.22
C LEU A 75 21.35 -4.28 -2.58
N ARG A 76 22.57 -4.58 -2.09
CA ARG A 76 23.21 -5.90 -2.23
C ARG A 76 22.42 -6.96 -1.45
N CYS A 77 22.17 -8.09 -2.10
CA CYS A 77 21.51 -9.25 -1.51
C CYS A 77 22.25 -10.55 -1.92
N ASN A 78 22.13 -11.58 -1.10
CA ASN A 78 22.57 -12.94 -1.41
C ASN A 78 21.49 -13.78 -2.10
N LYS A 79 20.30 -13.19 -2.36
CA LYS A 79 19.18 -13.81 -3.10
C LYS A 79 18.95 -13.06 -4.42
N ASP A 80 18.42 -13.78 -5.41
CA ASP A 80 18.01 -13.25 -6.71
C ASP A 80 16.53 -13.57 -6.96
N CYS A 81 15.65 -12.96 -6.15
CA CYS A 81 14.21 -13.16 -6.26
C CYS A 81 13.67 -12.47 -7.52
N TYR A 82 13.05 -13.21 -8.43
CA TYR A 82 12.51 -12.67 -9.69
C TYR A 82 11.46 -11.56 -9.49
N PHE A 83 10.83 -11.50 -8.33
CA PHE A 83 9.83 -10.50 -7.94
C PHE A 83 10.40 -9.34 -7.11
N CYS A 84 11.70 -9.25 -6.94
CA CYS A 84 12.30 -8.18 -6.16
C CYS A 84 12.09 -6.83 -6.86
N PHE A 85 11.58 -5.83 -6.13
CA PHE A 85 11.37 -4.48 -6.68
C PHE A 85 12.60 -3.56 -6.54
N ASN A 86 13.64 -3.99 -5.83
CA ASN A 86 14.86 -3.18 -5.64
C ASN A 86 15.52 -2.72 -6.95
N PRO A 87 15.53 -3.51 -8.04
CA PRO A 87 16.05 -3.04 -9.33
C PRO A 87 15.37 -1.79 -9.90
N ASN A 88 14.17 -1.44 -9.41
CA ASN A 88 13.47 -0.22 -9.81
C ASN A 88 13.94 1.04 -9.07
N GLN A 89 14.81 0.92 -8.08
CA GLN A 89 15.37 2.08 -7.37
C GLN A 89 16.27 2.88 -8.33
N GLU A 90 16.13 4.20 -8.32
CA GLU A 90 16.83 5.13 -9.23
C GLU A 90 18.35 4.92 -9.27
N ASN A 91 18.96 4.61 -8.12
CA ASN A 91 20.40 4.42 -7.99
C ASN A 91 20.79 2.95 -7.79
N TYR A 92 19.98 1.99 -8.24
CA TYR A 92 20.19 0.56 -7.96
C TYR A 92 21.61 0.09 -8.29
N ASP A 93 22.12 0.37 -9.51
CA ASP A 93 23.44 -0.08 -9.97
C ASP A 93 24.60 0.46 -9.13
N LYS A 94 24.42 1.60 -8.49
CA LYS A 94 25.38 2.17 -7.54
C LYS A 94 25.22 1.55 -6.16
N ASP A 95 23.96 1.49 -5.68
CA ASP A 95 23.66 1.12 -4.29
C ASP A 95 23.72 -0.38 -4.04
N VAL A 96 23.71 -1.21 -5.10
CA VAL A 96 24.04 -2.64 -5.01
C VAL A 96 25.54 -2.88 -4.80
N LYS A 97 26.39 -1.95 -5.26
CA LYS A 97 27.87 -2.06 -5.19
C LYS A 97 28.48 -1.34 -4.00
N ARG A 98 27.73 -0.48 -3.33
CA ARG A 98 28.20 0.31 -2.19
C ARG A 98 27.34 0.10 -0.95
N LYS A 99 27.89 0.47 0.16
CA LYS A 99 27.22 0.60 1.45
C LYS A 99 27.12 2.08 1.79
N LEU A 100 25.98 2.50 2.29
CA LEU A 100 25.76 3.85 2.77
C LEU A 100 26.31 4.01 4.19
N ASP A 101 26.62 5.23 4.60
CA ASP A 101 27.06 5.54 5.97
C ASP A 101 25.87 5.49 6.93
N THR A 102 25.89 4.49 7.82
CA THR A 102 24.81 4.21 8.76
C THR A 102 24.57 5.32 9.76
N LYS A 103 25.64 5.93 10.29
CA LYS A 103 25.53 7.05 11.25
C LYS A 103 24.91 8.28 10.59
N SER A 104 25.35 8.60 9.39
CA SER A 104 24.80 9.72 8.61
C SER A 104 23.32 9.54 8.33
N ILE A 105 22.90 8.32 7.91
CA ILE A 105 21.49 8.00 7.66
C ILE A 105 20.68 8.17 8.95
N ALA A 106 21.09 7.54 10.04
CA ALA A 106 20.40 7.60 11.32
C ALA A 106 20.26 9.04 11.82
N ASN A 107 21.34 9.82 11.79
CA ASN A 107 21.31 11.23 12.21
C ASN A 107 20.42 12.09 11.29
N SER A 108 20.40 11.83 9.99
CA SER A 108 19.54 12.53 9.03
C SER A 108 18.06 12.28 9.32
N ILE A 109 17.67 11.04 9.61
CA ILE A 109 16.28 10.69 10.00
C ILE A 109 15.85 11.50 11.23
N LEU A 110 16.68 11.48 12.27
CA LEU A 110 16.38 12.14 13.55
C LEU A 110 16.37 13.67 13.43
N LYS A 111 17.20 14.23 12.57
CA LYS A 111 17.23 15.69 12.29
C LYS A 111 16.00 16.14 11.51
N ASN A 112 15.60 15.38 10.50
CA ASN A 112 14.55 15.77 9.57
C ASN A 112 13.12 15.51 10.09
N ASN A 113 12.98 14.58 11.05
CA ASN A 113 11.66 14.29 11.66
C ASN A 113 11.79 14.16 13.17
N LYS A 114 11.51 15.23 13.90
CA LYS A 114 11.55 15.27 15.38
C LYS A 114 10.46 14.39 16.02
N ASN A 115 9.39 14.09 15.29
CA ASN A 115 8.25 13.31 15.76
C ASN A 115 8.33 11.85 15.29
N ILE A 116 9.48 11.39 14.77
CA ILE A 116 9.65 10.01 14.31
C ILE A 116 9.33 9.01 15.42
N LYS A 117 8.50 8.01 15.11
CA LYS A 117 8.08 6.96 16.03
C LYS A 117 8.54 5.57 15.59
N PHE A 118 8.68 5.37 14.28
CA PHE A 118 9.03 4.07 13.70
C PHE A 118 10.15 4.23 12.69
N VAL A 119 11.24 3.49 12.88
CA VAL A 119 12.36 3.43 11.94
C VAL A 119 12.59 1.98 11.53
N ALA A 120 12.77 1.77 10.23
CA ALA A 120 13.06 0.45 9.69
C ALA A 120 14.32 0.46 8.84
N LEU A 121 15.13 -0.58 8.98
CA LEU A 121 16.24 -0.89 8.09
C LEU A 121 15.86 -2.06 7.18
N THR A 122 16.04 -1.85 5.89
CA THR A 122 15.75 -2.81 4.81
C THR A 122 16.85 -2.74 3.75
N GLY A 123 16.55 -3.08 2.52
CA GLY A 123 17.45 -2.96 1.36
C GLY A 123 17.50 -4.23 0.53
N GLY A 124 18.73 -4.68 0.21
CA GLY A 124 18.99 -6.05 -0.21
C GLY A 124 18.90 -6.97 1.00
N GLU A 125 20.05 -7.42 1.54
CA GLU A 125 20.11 -8.10 2.83
C GLU A 125 20.99 -7.30 3.80
N PRO A 126 20.39 -6.63 4.81
CA PRO A 126 21.16 -5.81 5.74
C PRO A 126 22.19 -6.60 6.55
N LEU A 127 21.91 -7.88 6.85
CA LEU A 127 22.80 -8.71 7.64
C LEU A 127 24.05 -9.23 6.89
N LEU A 128 24.19 -8.92 5.60
CA LEU A 128 25.50 -8.97 4.93
C LEU A 128 26.51 -7.98 5.56
N TYR A 129 25.99 -6.98 6.27
CA TYR A 129 26.75 -5.92 6.94
C TYR A 129 26.35 -5.85 8.43
N LYS A 130 26.53 -6.98 9.16
CA LYS A 130 26.08 -7.13 10.56
C LYS A 130 26.49 -5.96 11.46
N ASN A 131 27.76 -5.53 11.39
CA ASN A 131 28.27 -4.44 12.24
C ASN A 131 27.59 -3.10 11.96
N ASP A 132 27.40 -2.78 10.69
CA ASP A 132 26.77 -1.52 10.28
C ASP A 132 25.27 -1.53 10.60
N THR A 133 24.63 -2.68 10.48
CA THR A 133 23.22 -2.85 10.88
C THR A 133 23.04 -2.59 12.38
N VAL A 134 23.92 -3.14 13.22
CA VAL A 134 23.93 -2.88 14.65
C VAL A 134 24.22 -1.40 14.95
N GLU A 135 25.24 -0.82 14.32
CA GLU A 135 25.62 0.60 14.49
C GLU A 135 24.47 1.56 14.13
N PHE A 136 23.70 1.23 13.11
CA PHE A 136 22.51 2.01 12.73
C PHE A 136 21.50 2.07 13.92
N PHE A 137 21.15 0.92 14.48
CA PHE A 137 20.19 0.86 15.58
C PHE A 137 20.75 1.45 16.89
N ASP A 138 22.03 1.23 17.20
CA ASP A 138 22.70 1.87 18.33
C ASP A 138 22.67 3.40 18.21
N THR A 139 22.87 3.93 17.03
CA THR A 139 22.80 5.38 16.77
C THR A 139 21.41 5.92 17.05
N ILE A 140 20.35 5.24 16.57
CA ILE A 140 18.96 5.63 16.85
C ILE A 140 18.68 5.54 18.35
N LYS A 141 19.00 4.40 18.98
CA LYS A 141 18.78 4.14 20.40
C LYS A 141 19.44 5.19 21.28
N SER A 142 20.70 5.53 21.00
CA SER A 142 21.47 6.51 21.79
C SER A 142 20.85 7.91 21.80
N LYS A 143 20.05 8.26 20.81
CA LYS A 143 19.40 9.56 20.67
C LYS A 143 17.96 9.55 21.19
N ASN A 144 17.23 8.48 20.92
CA ASN A 144 15.85 8.30 21.39
C ASN A 144 15.47 6.81 21.38
N ASP A 145 15.52 6.18 22.55
CA ASP A 145 15.22 4.75 22.71
C ASP A 145 13.72 4.43 22.56
N ALA A 146 12.84 5.45 22.68
CA ALA A 146 11.40 5.26 22.51
C ALA A 146 10.97 5.05 21.04
N ILE A 147 11.88 5.26 20.07
CA ILE A 147 11.61 4.99 18.66
C ILE A 147 11.57 3.49 18.45
N HIS A 148 10.47 2.98 17.87
CA HIS A 148 10.34 1.58 17.48
C HIS A 148 11.28 1.27 16.32
N LYS A 149 12.19 0.33 16.54
CA LYS A 149 13.26 -0.07 15.61
C LYS A 149 12.95 -1.43 14.99
N ARG A 150 12.93 -1.49 13.67
CA ARG A 150 12.55 -2.68 12.90
C ARG A 150 13.60 -3.05 11.86
N LEU A 151 13.93 -4.34 11.78
CA LEU A 151 14.82 -4.91 10.76
C LEU A 151 14.02 -5.81 9.81
N TYR A 152 14.29 -5.67 8.50
CA TYR A 152 13.86 -6.63 7.47
C TYR A 152 15.06 -7.46 7.02
N THR A 153 14.88 -8.79 6.94
CA THR A 153 15.93 -9.73 6.52
C THR A 153 15.35 -10.97 5.82
N ASN A 154 16.14 -11.66 5.04
CA ASN A 154 15.77 -12.98 4.50
C ASN A 154 15.98 -14.12 5.51
N GLY A 155 16.49 -13.83 6.69
CA GLY A 155 16.60 -14.75 7.81
C GLY A 155 17.83 -15.67 7.81
N GLU A 156 18.59 -15.78 6.74
CA GLU A 156 19.73 -16.70 6.67
C GLU A 156 20.88 -16.36 7.63
N PHE A 157 20.99 -15.11 8.04
CA PHE A 157 22.09 -14.63 8.88
C PHE A 157 21.66 -14.34 10.33
N LEU A 158 20.50 -14.82 10.76
CA LEU A 158 19.96 -14.65 12.11
C LEU A 158 20.51 -15.70 13.08
N ASP A 159 21.80 -15.66 13.36
CA ASP A 159 22.43 -16.46 14.43
C ASP A 159 22.24 -15.82 15.81
N ALA A 160 22.51 -16.59 16.86
CA ALA A 160 22.35 -16.14 18.25
C ALA A 160 23.21 -14.91 18.62
N ASP A 161 24.41 -14.78 18.02
CA ASP A 161 25.28 -13.63 18.25
C ASP A 161 24.66 -12.34 17.71
N ILE A 162 24.25 -12.35 16.44
CA ILE A 162 23.65 -11.16 15.84
C ILE A 162 22.31 -10.81 16.51
N LEU A 163 21.50 -11.80 16.88
CA LEU A 163 20.23 -11.58 17.58
C LEU A 163 20.41 -10.93 18.94
N LYS A 164 21.43 -11.36 19.71
CA LYS A 164 21.81 -10.72 20.97
C LYS A 164 22.20 -9.26 20.74
N ARG A 165 23.05 -8.99 19.76
CA ARG A 165 23.52 -7.64 19.42
C ARG A 165 22.34 -6.74 18.97
N LEU A 166 21.44 -7.25 18.14
CA LEU A 166 20.23 -6.52 17.72
C LEU A 166 19.32 -6.18 18.90
N ARG A 167 19.10 -7.14 19.82
CA ARG A 167 18.36 -6.89 21.06
C ARG A 167 19.04 -5.79 21.88
N ASP A 168 20.34 -5.88 22.07
CA ASP A 168 21.12 -4.94 22.88
C ASP A 168 21.12 -3.54 22.26
N SER A 169 21.03 -3.44 20.91
CA SER A 169 20.82 -2.20 20.17
C SER A 169 19.37 -1.71 20.17
N GLY A 170 18.47 -2.40 20.88
CA GLY A 170 17.08 -2.02 21.06
C GLY A 170 16.18 -2.29 19.85
N VAL A 171 16.52 -3.25 18.99
CA VAL A 171 15.61 -3.69 17.92
C VAL A 171 14.36 -4.31 18.54
N ASP A 172 13.20 -3.72 18.23
CA ASP A 172 11.91 -4.13 18.77
C ASP A 172 11.25 -5.21 17.93
N GLU A 173 11.45 -5.14 16.60
CA GLU A 173 10.76 -6.00 15.64
C GLU A 173 11.72 -6.50 14.56
N VAL A 174 11.71 -7.80 14.29
CA VAL A 174 12.40 -8.41 13.14
C VAL A 174 11.37 -9.01 12.20
N ARG A 175 11.48 -8.68 10.92
CA ARG A 175 10.66 -9.21 9.84
C ARG A 175 11.45 -10.11 8.93
N VAL A 176 11.05 -11.35 8.85
CA VAL A 176 11.77 -12.39 8.13
C VAL A 176 11.00 -12.84 6.90
N SER A 177 11.65 -12.79 5.74
CA SER A 177 11.07 -13.28 4.49
C SER A 177 11.47 -14.72 4.23
N ILE A 178 10.53 -15.66 4.35
CA ILE A 178 10.73 -17.04 3.91
C ILE A 178 10.51 -17.10 2.38
N LYS A 179 11.47 -17.65 1.66
CA LYS A 179 11.39 -17.73 0.18
C LYS A 179 10.78 -19.07 -0.25
N LEU A 180 9.63 -19.01 -0.92
CA LEU A 180 8.92 -20.21 -1.40
C LEU A 180 9.66 -20.94 -2.52
N GLU A 181 10.58 -20.24 -3.22
CA GLU A 181 11.42 -20.81 -4.27
C GLU A 181 12.66 -21.56 -3.75
N ASP A 182 13.00 -21.35 -2.49
CA ASP A 182 14.10 -22.09 -1.85
C ASP A 182 13.68 -23.56 -1.65
N ASP A 183 14.64 -24.46 -1.62
CA ASP A 183 14.41 -25.86 -1.27
C ASP A 183 13.93 -25.99 0.18
N PHE A 184 13.40 -27.17 0.51
CA PHE A 184 12.81 -27.43 1.81
C PHE A 184 13.82 -27.28 2.96
N GLU A 185 15.09 -27.66 2.76
CA GLU A 185 16.14 -27.55 3.78
C GLU A 185 16.41 -26.08 4.13
N LYS A 186 16.59 -25.22 3.13
CA LYS A 186 16.77 -23.78 3.36
C LYS A 186 15.56 -23.11 4.00
N GLN A 187 14.34 -23.53 3.62
CA GLN A 187 13.15 -23.00 4.30
C GLN A 187 13.11 -23.45 5.77
N ALA A 188 13.50 -24.70 6.07
CA ALA A 188 13.59 -25.19 7.44
C ALA A 188 14.64 -24.44 8.27
N ASP A 189 15.82 -24.20 7.71
CA ASP A 189 16.89 -23.41 8.35
C ASP A 189 16.41 -21.99 8.70
N VAL A 190 15.69 -21.31 7.80
CA VAL A 190 15.13 -19.99 8.06
C VAL A 190 14.06 -20.04 9.16
N ILE A 191 13.24 -21.08 9.22
CA ILE A 191 12.24 -21.27 10.29
C ILE A 191 12.92 -21.52 11.63
N GLU A 192 14.01 -22.30 11.70
CA GLU A 192 14.81 -22.49 12.91
C GLU A 192 15.46 -21.17 13.38
N ASN A 193 15.94 -20.36 12.44
CA ASN A 193 16.45 -19.02 12.73
C ASN A 193 15.34 -18.09 13.28
N ILE A 194 14.12 -18.20 12.78
CA ILE A 194 12.95 -17.48 13.29
C ILE A 194 12.63 -17.94 14.73
N GLU A 195 12.65 -19.23 15.00
CA GLU A 195 12.49 -19.77 16.37
C GLU A 195 13.56 -19.23 17.31
N THR A 196 14.81 -19.19 16.85
CA THR A 196 15.90 -18.59 17.62
C THR A 196 15.66 -17.10 17.85
N ALA A 197 15.19 -16.36 16.85
CA ALA A 197 14.89 -14.91 16.97
C ALA A 197 13.87 -14.63 18.07
N LYS A 198 12.85 -15.49 18.26
CA LYS A 198 11.85 -15.35 19.33
C LYS A 198 12.44 -15.35 20.75
N LYS A 199 13.61 -15.95 20.95
CA LYS A 199 14.30 -15.97 22.25
C LYS A 199 14.96 -14.63 22.59
N TYR A 200 15.19 -13.76 21.60
CA TYR A 200 15.94 -12.52 21.75
C TYR A 200 15.11 -11.25 21.44
N ILE A 201 14.21 -11.31 20.48
CA ILE A 201 13.49 -10.14 19.94
C ILE A 201 12.03 -10.16 20.40
N LYS A 202 11.52 -9.00 20.80
CA LYS A 202 10.17 -8.85 21.35
C LYS A 202 9.07 -9.21 20.36
N CYS A 203 9.26 -8.81 19.09
CA CYS A 203 8.28 -9.04 18.02
C CYS A 203 8.98 -9.66 16.79
N VAL A 204 8.56 -10.84 16.39
CA VAL A 204 9.06 -11.53 15.19
C VAL A 204 7.89 -11.79 14.26
N VAL A 205 7.98 -11.27 13.05
CA VAL A 205 6.93 -11.34 12.02
C VAL A 205 7.49 -11.95 10.75
N ALA A 206 6.81 -12.93 10.19
CA ALA A 206 7.13 -13.41 8.83
C ALA A 206 6.55 -12.45 7.78
N GLU A 207 7.32 -12.14 6.74
CA GLU A 207 6.91 -11.31 5.60
C GLU A 207 6.90 -12.16 4.33
N MET A 208 5.73 -12.50 3.81
CA MET A 208 5.64 -13.42 2.69
C MET A 208 4.77 -12.90 1.55
N PRO A 209 5.29 -12.86 0.31
CA PRO A 209 4.44 -12.60 -0.85
C PRO A 209 3.47 -13.78 -1.06
N VAL A 210 2.20 -13.46 -1.27
CA VAL A 210 1.17 -14.47 -1.56
C VAL A 210 1.18 -14.79 -3.05
N ILE A 211 2.09 -15.70 -3.42
CA ILE A 211 2.24 -16.13 -4.80
C ILE A 211 1.03 -17.02 -5.18
N PRO A 212 0.27 -16.72 -6.25
CA PRO A 212 -0.87 -17.53 -6.65
C PRO A 212 -0.52 -19.00 -6.82
N ARG A 213 -1.41 -19.90 -6.39
CA ARG A 213 -1.27 -21.37 -6.44
C ARG A 213 -0.33 -22.00 -5.40
N THR A 214 0.08 -21.24 -4.36
CA THR A 214 0.91 -21.75 -3.26
C THR A 214 0.13 -21.91 -1.95
N THR A 215 -1.20 -21.98 -2.01
CA THR A 215 -2.07 -21.95 -0.81
C THR A 215 -1.72 -23.04 0.20
N GLU A 216 -1.54 -24.27 -0.21
CA GLU A 216 -1.25 -25.38 0.72
C GLU A 216 0.16 -25.26 1.32
N GLN A 217 1.14 -24.84 0.53
CA GLN A 217 2.47 -24.57 1.03
C GLN A 217 2.44 -23.45 2.09
N MET A 218 1.71 -22.37 1.83
CA MET A 218 1.53 -21.27 2.77
C MET A 218 0.83 -21.71 4.07
N LYS A 219 -0.23 -22.53 3.98
CA LYS A 219 -0.91 -23.09 5.16
C LYS A 219 0.03 -23.93 6.03
N ASN A 220 0.87 -24.74 5.43
CA ASN A 220 1.85 -25.57 6.15
C ASN A 220 2.87 -24.69 6.88
N ILE A 221 3.38 -23.64 6.22
CA ILE A 221 4.28 -22.67 6.84
C ILE A 221 3.56 -21.94 8.00
N MET A 222 2.31 -21.53 7.80
CA MET A 222 1.53 -20.86 8.85
C MET A 222 1.37 -21.73 10.11
N ARG A 223 1.05 -23.03 9.96
CA ARG A 223 0.98 -23.97 11.09
C ARG A 223 2.33 -24.11 11.80
N HIS A 224 3.42 -24.20 11.04
CA HIS A 224 4.77 -24.30 11.61
C HIS A 224 5.13 -23.05 12.40
N LEU A 225 4.90 -21.86 11.83
CA LEU A 225 5.20 -20.58 12.47
C LEU A 225 4.34 -20.36 13.72
N ASP A 226 3.06 -20.77 13.68
CA ASP A 226 2.18 -20.72 14.85
C ASP A 226 2.67 -21.63 15.98
N ALA A 227 3.14 -22.85 15.64
CA ALA A 227 3.72 -23.79 16.59
C ALA A 227 5.03 -23.26 17.22
N VAL A 228 5.85 -22.55 16.45
CA VAL A 228 7.05 -21.82 16.94
C VAL A 228 6.67 -20.65 17.86
N GLY A 229 5.45 -20.13 17.76
CA GLY A 229 4.95 -19.03 18.57
C GLY A 229 5.44 -17.66 18.15
N ILE A 230 5.57 -17.43 16.84
CA ILE A 230 5.87 -16.08 16.33
C ILE A 230 4.68 -15.14 16.57
N ASP A 231 4.95 -13.82 16.55
CA ASP A 231 3.90 -12.82 16.84
C ASP A 231 2.96 -12.64 15.66
N GLY A 232 3.46 -12.76 14.42
CA GLY A 232 2.58 -12.61 13.28
C GLY A 232 3.20 -12.94 11.93
N MET A 233 2.34 -12.92 10.91
CA MET A 233 2.70 -13.09 9.51
C MET A 233 2.00 -12.04 8.65
N ASN A 234 2.76 -11.29 7.87
CA ASN A 234 2.23 -10.41 6.85
C ASN A 234 2.13 -11.13 5.51
N LEU A 235 0.91 -11.26 5.02
CA LEU A 235 0.57 -11.74 3.69
C LEU A 235 0.67 -10.55 2.71
N LEU A 236 1.76 -10.45 1.97
CA LEU A 236 1.96 -9.36 1.02
C LEU A 236 1.26 -9.68 -0.30
N GLU A 237 0.41 -8.77 -0.79
CA GLU A 237 -0.14 -8.92 -2.13
C GLU A 237 0.99 -9.03 -3.15
N PHE A 238 1.01 -10.13 -3.90
CA PHE A 238 2.05 -10.42 -4.87
C PHE A 238 1.90 -9.53 -6.09
N CYS A 239 3.00 -8.92 -6.54
CA CYS A 239 2.98 -7.97 -7.63
C CYS A 239 4.03 -8.25 -8.71
N PHE A 240 3.75 -7.76 -9.91
CA PHE A 240 4.70 -7.62 -10.99
C PHE A 240 5.46 -6.29 -10.82
N PRO A 241 6.77 -6.31 -10.55
CA PRO A 241 7.55 -5.11 -10.25
C PRO A 241 8.01 -4.35 -11.52
N LEU A 242 7.40 -4.60 -12.68
CA LEU A 242 7.66 -3.96 -13.97
C LEU A 242 9.03 -4.29 -14.59
N HIS A 243 9.58 -5.41 -14.17
CA HIS A 243 10.76 -6.06 -14.78
C HIS A 243 10.65 -7.57 -14.62
N ASN A 244 11.55 -8.34 -15.26
CA ASN A 244 11.54 -9.82 -15.25
C ASN A 244 10.23 -10.42 -15.80
N GLU A 245 9.57 -9.73 -16.72
CA GLU A 245 8.29 -10.16 -17.31
C GLU A 245 8.31 -11.60 -17.83
N LYS A 246 9.44 -12.07 -18.33
CA LYS A 246 9.63 -13.46 -18.83
C LYS A 246 9.34 -14.50 -17.76
N GLU A 247 9.77 -14.25 -16.52
CA GLU A 247 9.56 -15.16 -15.39
C GLU A 247 8.07 -15.20 -14.99
N TYR A 248 7.34 -14.10 -15.12
CA TYR A 248 5.90 -14.05 -14.88
C TYR A 248 5.11 -14.75 -15.97
N ILE A 249 5.46 -14.53 -17.24
CA ILE A 249 4.85 -15.18 -18.41
C ILE A 249 5.07 -16.69 -18.33
N LYS A 250 6.30 -17.14 -18.06
CA LYS A 250 6.66 -18.56 -17.91
C LYS A 250 5.82 -19.27 -16.83
N ARG A 251 5.50 -18.57 -15.75
CA ARG A 251 4.66 -19.09 -14.66
C ARG A 251 3.16 -18.95 -14.92
N GLY A 252 2.77 -18.37 -16.05
CA GLY A 252 1.37 -18.16 -16.44
C GLY A 252 0.64 -17.21 -15.51
N PHE A 253 1.32 -16.19 -14.96
CA PHE A 253 0.67 -15.15 -14.15
C PHE A 253 -0.05 -14.14 -15.04
N LEU A 254 -1.19 -13.65 -14.54
CA LEU A 254 -1.96 -12.57 -15.12
C LEU A 254 -1.97 -11.39 -14.16
N LEU A 255 -2.06 -10.18 -14.69
CA LEU A 255 -2.25 -8.98 -13.88
C LEU A 255 -3.69 -8.90 -13.38
N LYS A 256 -3.88 -8.42 -12.17
CA LYS A 256 -5.21 -8.16 -11.59
C LYS A 256 -5.94 -7.09 -12.39
N PHE A 257 -7.24 -7.28 -12.62
CA PHE A 257 -8.08 -6.32 -13.34
C PHE A 257 -9.35 -5.96 -12.55
N PRO A 258 -9.67 -4.66 -12.37
CA PRO A 258 -8.78 -3.51 -12.58
C PRO A 258 -7.61 -3.55 -11.58
N PRO A 259 -6.42 -3.05 -11.93
CA PRO A 259 -5.27 -3.08 -11.02
C PRO A 259 -5.46 -2.19 -9.79
N PHE A 260 -6.17 -1.08 -9.93
CA PHE A 260 -6.54 -0.14 -8.87
C PHE A 260 -7.96 0.39 -9.11
N GLU A 261 -8.63 0.80 -8.06
CA GLU A 261 -9.95 1.44 -8.18
C GLU A 261 -9.83 2.84 -8.80
N VAL A 262 -8.81 3.57 -8.44
CA VAL A 262 -8.44 4.87 -9.03
C VAL A 262 -7.00 4.77 -9.52
N PHE A 263 -6.80 5.05 -10.82
CA PHE A 263 -5.48 4.98 -11.46
C PHE A 263 -4.66 6.22 -11.12
N TYR A 264 -3.60 6.00 -10.34
CA TYR A 264 -2.63 7.03 -10.00
C TYR A 264 -1.30 6.37 -9.62
N ASN A 265 -0.19 7.00 -9.83
CA ASN A 265 1.20 6.66 -9.50
C ASN A 265 1.43 5.32 -8.75
N TYR A 266 1.25 4.20 -9.42
CA TYR A 266 1.35 2.83 -8.88
C TYR A 266 2.79 2.39 -8.53
N TRP A 267 3.80 3.16 -8.92
CA TRP A 267 5.21 2.89 -8.61
C TRP A 267 5.47 2.84 -7.11
N TYR A 268 4.77 3.66 -6.34
CA TYR A 268 4.91 3.69 -4.89
C TYR A 268 4.50 2.37 -4.22
N ALA A 269 3.55 1.66 -4.79
CA ALA A 269 3.12 0.34 -4.31
C ALA A 269 4.11 -0.79 -4.66
N GLY A 270 5.09 -0.54 -5.53
CA GLY A 270 6.09 -1.51 -5.95
C GLY A 270 5.75 -2.28 -7.22
N GLY A 271 4.63 -1.98 -7.88
CA GLY A 271 4.22 -2.62 -9.14
C GLY A 271 2.71 -2.86 -9.28
N LEU A 272 2.35 -3.80 -10.13
CA LEU A 272 0.97 -4.18 -10.43
C LEU A 272 0.62 -5.52 -9.79
N ALA A 273 -0.53 -5.59 -9.11
CA ALA A 273 -0.99 -6.83 -8.46
C ALA A 273 -1.16 -7.97 -9.45
N ILE A 274 -0.82 -9.19 -9.01
CA ILE A 274 -1.06 -10.42 -9.76
C ILE A 274 -2.44 -10.98 -9.39
N SER A 275 -3.20 -11.36 -10.41
CA SER A 275 -4.52 -11.99 -10.25
C SER A 275 -4.44 -13.25 -9.40
N GLY A 276 -5.38 -13.42 -8.48
CA GLY A 276 -5.45 -14.53 -7.54
C GLY A 276 -4.66 -14.35 -6.23
N SER A 277 -3.72 -13.39 -6.14
CA SER A 277 -2.97 -13.13 -4.91
C SER A 277 -3.89 -12.66 -3.77
N GLU A 278 -4.74 -11.65 -4.02
CA GLU A 278 -5.70 -11.16 -3.03
C GLU A 278 -6.68 -12.26 -2.56
N THR A 279 -7.28 -12.98 -3.51
CA THR A 279 -8.21 -14.07 -3.20
C THR A 279 -7.55 -15.14 -2.32
N GLN A 280 -6.30 -15.49 -2.64
CA GLN A 280 -5.53 -16.46 -1.84
C GLN A 280 -5.19 -15.87 -0.46
N ALA A 281 -4.82 -14.59 -0.36
CA ALA A 281 -4.54 -13.94 0.93
C ALA A 281 -5.77 -13.94 1.85
N LEU A 282 -6.95 -13.62 1.30
CA LEU A 282 -8.20 -13.67 2.05
C LEU A 282 -8.57 -15.09 2.49
N ALA A 283 -8.32 -16.09 1.64
CA ALA A 283 -8.51 -17.49 2.01
C ALA A 283 -7.54 -17.94 3.12
N LEU A 284 -6.31 -17.40 3.16
CA LEU A 284 -5.35 -17.67 4.23
C LEU A 284 -5.72 -16.97 5.54
N LEU A 285 -6.33 -15.78 5.50
CA LEU A 285 -6.89 -15.16 6.70
C LEU A 285 -8.02 -16.03 7.28
N LYS A 286 -8.96 -16.46 6.42
CA LYS A 286 -10.03 -17.35 6.86
C LYS A 286 -9.49 -18.67 7.41
N PHE A 287 -8.48 -19.24 6.79
CA PHE A 287 -7.79 -20.44 7.29
C PHE A 287 -7.22 -20.21 8.70
N ALA A 288 -6.60 -19.06 8.96
CA ALA A 288 -6.07 -18.71 10.28
C ALA A 288 -7.18 -18.65 11.36
N GLU A 289 -8.36 -18.10 11.01
CA GLU A 289 -9.54 -18.11 11.88
C GLU A 289 -10.07 -19.54 12.11
N ASP A 290 -10.27 -20.31 11.06
CA ASP A 290 -10.84 -21.66 11.10
C ASP A 290 -9.95 -22.62 11.91
N GLU A 291 -8.63 -22.57 11.73
CA GLU A 291 -7.64 -23.35 12.48
C GLU A 291 -7.35 -22.77 13.88
N ARG A 292 -7.89 -21.59 14.20
CA ARG A 292 -7.64 -20.88 15.46
C ARG A 292 -6.17 -20.68 15.76
N LEU A 293 -5.41 -20.27 14.75
CA LEU A 293 -4.00 -19.94 14.93
C LEU A 293 -3.86 -18.82 15.98
N LYS A 294 -2.81 -18.86 16.77
CA LYS A 294 -2.53 -17.89 17.85
C LYS A 294 -1.79 -16.67 17.32
N MET A 295 -0.93 -16.86 16.33
CA MET A 295 -0.20 -15.76 15.71
C MET A 295 -1.13 -14.79 15.00
N GLY A 296 -0.72 -13.53 14.87
CA GLY A 296 -1.40 -12.57 14.03
C GLY A 296 -1.21 -12.87 12.55
N VAL A 297 -2.26 -12.69 11.74
CA VAL A 297 -2.15 -12.77 10.29
C VAL A 297 -2.73 -11.52 9.68
N HIS A 298 -1.94 -10.78 8.91
CA HIS A 298 -2.31 -9.49 8.35
C HIS A 298 -2.13 -9.49 6.82
N TYR A 299 -3.16 -9.14 6.08
CA TYR A 299 -3.05 -8.94 4.64
C TYR A 299 -2.61 -7.52 4.29
N CYS A 300 -1.43 -7.37 3.72
CA CYS A 300 -0.87 -6.10 3.25
C CYS A 300 -1.09 -5.96 1.73
N SER A 301 -2.19 -5.30 1.33
CA SER A 301 -2.53 -5.07 -0.07
C SER A 301 -1.67 -3.97 -0.71
N LEU A 302 -1.55 -4.00 -2.04
CA LEU A 302 -0.91 -2.91 -2.80
C LEU A 302 -1.74 -1.63 -2.73
N ALA A 303 -3.06 -1.76 -2.71
CA ALA A 303 -3.96 -0.62 -2.51
C ALA A 303 -3.65 0.10 -1.19
N ASN A 304 -3.47 -0.64 -0.08
CA ASN A 304 -3.11 -0.04 1.20
C ASN A 304 -1.75 0.70 1.17
N LYS A 305 -0.76 0.17 0.45
CA LYS A 305 0.53 0.85 0.26
C LYS A 305 0.37 2.14 -0.54
N HIS A 306 -0.45 2.10 -1.58
CA HIS A 306 -0.74 3.27 -2.44
C HIS A 306 -1.43 4.39 -1.66
N LEU A 307 -2.34 4.05 -0.74
CA LEU A 307 -3.06 5.02 0.09
C LEU A 307 -2.15 5.90 0.96
N GLY A 308 -1.01 5.38 1.41
CA GLY A 308 -0.03 6.18 2.16
C GLY A 308 0.56 7.34 1.36
N GLN A 309 0.70 7.18 0.05
CA GLN A 309 1.10 8.26 -0.85
C GLN A 309 -0.02 9.31 -0.99
N ILE A 310 -1.24 8.85 -1.25
CA ILE A 310 -2.42 9.72 -1.39
C ILE A 310 -2.62 10.55 -0.12
N TYR A 311 -2.54 9.91 1.06
CA TYR A 311 -2.63 10.60 2.34
C TYR A 311 -1.64 11.77 2.43
N ARG A 312 -0.36 11.52 2.19
CA ARG A 312 0.69 12.55 2.30
C ARG A 312 0.49 13.70 1.32
N GLN A 313 0.04 13.41 0.10
CA GLN A 313 -0.24 14.44 -0.89
C GLN A 313 -1.44 15.29 -0.48
N ASN A 314 -2.54 14.66 -0.13
CA ASN A 314 -3.80 15.36 0.14
C ASN A 314 -3.89 15.99 1.53
N THR A 315 -2.98 15.66 2.47
CA THR A 315 -2.87 16.34 3.78
C THR A 315 -1.79 17.41 3.82
N ALA A 316 -1.00 17.58 2.76
CA ALA A 316 0.02 18.61 2.68
C ALA A 316 -0.57 20.03 2.65
N TYR A 317 -1.83 20.16 2.21
CA TYR A 317 -2.56 21.43 2.11
C TYR A 317 -3.99 21.26 2.64
N PRO A 318 -4.58 22.33 3.21
CA PRO A 318 -5.97 22.27 3.67
C PRO A 318 -6.91 22.04 2.47
N ALA A 319 -7.88 21.17 2.66
CA ALA A 319 -8.95 20.98 1.67
C ALA A 319 -9.84 22.24 1.61
N GLU A 320 -10.32 22.57 0.41
CA GLU A 320 -11.30 23.62 0.22
C GLU A 320 -12.67 23.22 0.78
N LYS A 321 -13.51 24.19 1.11
CA LYS A 321 -14.81 23.92 1.75
C LYS A 321 -15.78 23.09 0.91
N TRP A 322 -15.61 23.06 -0.40
CA TRP A 322 -16.39 22.23 -1.33
C TRP A 322 -15.78 20.85 -1.56
N GLN A 323 -14.65 20.52 -0.91
CA GLN A 323 -13.97 19.25 -1.01
C GLN A 323 -14.21 18.41 0.25
N TYR A 324 -14.30 17.11 0.07
CA TYR A 324 -14.34 16.12 1.12
C TYR A 324 -13.06 15.28 1.12
N PHE A 325 -12.31 15.33 2.20
CA PHE A 325 -11.18 14.41 2.41
C PHE A 325 -11.72 13.11 2.97
N SER A 326 -11.72 12.05 2.15
CA SER A 326 -12.24 10.75 2.57
C SER A 326 -11.27 10.05 3.54
N PRO A 327 -11.71 9.66 4.74
CA PRO A 327 -10.88 8.92 5.68
C PRO A 327 -10.64 7.46 5.24
N LYS A 328 -11.39 6.97 4.26
CA LYS A 328 -11.28 5.59 3.76
C LYS A 328 -10.13 5.40 2.79
N ASP A 329 -10.01 6.30 1.83
CA ASP A 329 -9.08 6.17 0.71
C ASP A 329 -8.19 7.40 0.49
N TYR A 330 -8.36 8.42 1.36
CA TYR A 330 -7.57 9.65 1.41
C TYR A 330 -7.63 10.52 0.15
N PHE A 331 -8.49 10.20 -0.83
CA PHE A 331 -8.75 11.11 -1.94
C PHE A 331 -9.54 12.32 -1.48
N LEU A 332 -9.25 13.46 -2.12
CA LEU A 332 -10.17 14.59 -2.09
C LEU A 332 -11.31 14.29 -3.07
N LYS A 333 -12.55 14.50 -2.63
CA LYS A 333 -13.74 14.20 -3.42
C LYS A 333 -14.66 15.41 -3.49
N THR A 334 -15.32 15.59 -4.65
CA THR A 334 -16.37 16.59 -4.85
C THR A 334 -17.57 15.94 -5.52
N ALA A 335 -18.75 16.46 -5.22
CA ALA A 335 -19.91 16.25 -6.09
C ALA A 335 -19.80 17.23 -7.27
N LYS A 336 -19.90 16.75 -8.50
CA LYS A 336 -19.68 17.54 -9.72
C LYS A 336 -20.85 17.43 -10.68
N VAL A 337 -21.28 18.56 -11.15
CA VAL A 337 -22.43 18.69 -12.06
C VAL A 337 -22.02 19.51 -13.28
N PHE A 338 -22.48 19.13 -14.45
CA PHE A 338 -22.06 19.71 -15.73
C PHE A 338 -23.20 20.38 -16.47
N GLY A 339 -22.86 21.38 -17.31
CA GLY A 339 -23.78 21.98 -18.27
C GLY A 339 -24.95 22.71 -17.61
N GLU A 340 -26.13 22.56 -18.18
CA GLU A 340 -27.35 23.20 -17.66
C GLU A 340 -27.71 22.73 -16.24
N ASP A 341 -27.34 21.49 -15.89
CA ASP A 341 -27.58 20.97 -14.55
C ASP A 341 -26.72 21.71 -13.51
N ALA A 342 -25.59 22.34 -13.88
CA ALA A 342 -24.77 23.13 -12.99
C ALA A 342 -25.52 24.39 -12.49
N TYR A 343 -26.31 25.03 -13.35
CA TYR A 343 -27.15 26.19 -12.99
C TYR A 343 -28.28 25.78 -12.06
N LYS A 344 -28.96 24.66 -12.36
CA LYS A 344 -30.01 24.12 -11.48
C LYS A 344 -29.45 23.73 -10.11
N ALA A 345 -28.28 23.10 -10.10
CA ALA A 345 -27.57 22.74 -8.88
C ALA A 345 -27.25 23.98 -8.03
N ARG A 346 -26.74 25.05 -8.64
CA ARG A 346 -26.49 26.32 -7.98
C ARG A 346 -27.73 26.89 -7.32
N GLU A 347 -28.87 26.89 -8.01
CA GLU A 347 -30.14 27.37 -7.45
C GLU A 347 -30.59 26.54 -6.25
N ILE A 348 -30.44 25.18 -6.32
CA ILE A 348 -30.78 24.30 -5.21
C ILE A 348 -29.89 24.56 -4.00
N LEU A 349 -28.56 24.72 -4.21
CA LEU A 349 -27.62 25.05 -3.14
C LEU A 349 -27.98 26.39 -2.48
N HIS A 350 -28.23 27.44 -3.28
CA HIS A 350 -28.63 28.75 -2.75
C HIS A 350 -29.94 28.73 -1.96
N LYS A 351 -30.97 27.96 -2.40
CA LYS A 351 -32.21 27.78 -1.66
C LYS A 351 -32.02 27.12 -0.29
N ASN A 352 -30.90 26.44 -0.08
CA ASN A 352 -30.50 25.81 1.17
C ASN A 352 -29.38 26.56 1.89
N ASP A 353 -29.17 27.85 1.56
CA ASP A 353 -28.13 28.72 2.13
C ASP A 353 -26.69 28.19 2.00
N ILE A 354 -26.41 27.37 0.96
CA ILE A 354 -25.10 26.79 0.68
C ILE A 354 -24.40 27.63 -0.40
N ASN A 355 -23.34 28.33 -0.01
CA ASN A 355 -22.55 29.22 -0.88
C ASN A 355 -21.11 28.74 -1.12
N GLU A 356 -20.71 27.64 -0.45
CA GLU A 356 -19.39 27.04 -0.62
C GLU A 356 -19.42 26.00 -1.75
N TYR A 357 -19.14 26.47 -2.95
CA TYR A 357 -18.99 25.66 -4.16
C TYR A 357 -17.95 26.28 -5.10
N ASN A 358 -17.43 25.50 -6.04
CA ASN A 358 -16.56 25.93 -7.13
C ASN A 358 -17.35 25.92 -8.45
N LEU A 359 -17.49 27.07 -9.08
CA LEU A 359 -18.15 27.20 -10.39
C LEU A 359 -17.07 27.53 -11.45
N SER A 360 -16.87 26.65 -12.39
CA SER A 360 -16.01 26.88 -13.54
C SER A 360 -16.84 27.20 -14.77
N ALA A 361 -16.80 28.46 -15.21
CA ALA A 361 -17.45 28.90 -16.45
C ALA A 361 -16.70 28.36 -17.68
N GLU A 362 -15.39 28.27 -17.62
CA GLU A 362 -14.54 27.78 -18.71
C GLU A 362 -14.84 26.31 -19.07
N PHE A 363 -14.97 25.47 -18.04
CA PHE A 363 -15.21 24.03 -18.21
C PHE A 363 -16.67 23.64 -17.97
N ASN A 364 -17.55 24.61 -17.81
CA ASN A 364 -19.00 24.45 -17.67
C ASN A 364 -19.41 23.39 -16.63
N PHE A 365 -18.85 23.49 -15.40
CA PHE A 365 -19.21 22.64 -14.27
C PHE A 365 -19.37 23.41 -12.96
N LEU A 366 -20.07 22.81 -12.02
CA LEU A 366 -20.15 23.22 -10.63
C LEU A 366 -19.76 22.06 -9.73
N GLU A 367 -18.90 22.32 -8.75
CA GLU A 367 -18.47 21.37 -7.71
C GLU A 367 -18.89 21.84 -6.34
N PHE A 368 -19.34 20.92 -5.50
CA PHE A 368 -19.75 21.18 -4.14
C PHE A 368 -19.43 19.99 -3.23
N HIS A 369 -19.49 20.22 -1.92
CA HIS A 369 -19.17 19.18 -0.94
C HIS A 369 -20.17 18.02 -1.02
N PRO A 370 -19.71 16.76 -1.14
CA PRO A 370 -20.58 15.60 -1.40
C PRO A 370 -21.69 15.37 -0.35
N LYS A 371 -21.53 15.87 0.88
CA LYS A 371 -22.58 15.78 1.93
C LYS A 371 -23.94 16.37 1.51
N TYR A 372 -23.93 17.24 0.50
CA TYR A 372 -25.14 17.89 -0.01
C TYR A 372 -25.83 17.12 -1.15
N VAL A 373 -25.26 16.01 -1.59
CA VAL A 373 -25.85 15.16 -2.66
C VAL A 373 -27.31 14.76 -2.37
N PRO A 374 -27.71 14.40 -1.14
CA PRO A 374 -29.09 14.04 -0.87
C PRO A 374 -30.11 15.14 -1.15
N LEU A 375 -29.72 16.43 -1.16
CA LEU A 375 -30.61 17.55 -1.53
C LEU A 375 -31.08 17.50 -2.99
N PHE A 376 -30.43 16.71 -3.81
CA PHE A 376 -30.70 16.55 -5.23
C PHE A 376 -31.58 15.34 -5.55
N ALA A 377 -32.12 14.66 -4.52
CA ALA A 377 -33.09 13.60 -4.72
C ALA A 377 -34.30 14.14 -5.52
N ASP A 378 -34.76 13.37 -6.47
CA ASP A 378 -35.93 13.65 -7.31
C ASP A 378 -35.85 14.96 -8.15
N THR A 379 -34.72 15.65 -8.19
CA THR A 379 -34.54 16.90 -8.97
C THR A 379 -34.22 16.67 -10.46
N GLY A 380 -33.87 15.45 -10.82
CA GLY A 380 -33.39 15.10 -12.16
C GLY A 380 -31.97 15.54 -12.47
N VAL A 381 -31.30 16.29 -11.60
CA VAL A 381 -29.90 16.71 -11.74
C VAL A 381 -28.99 15.49 -11.69
N LYS A 382 -28.06 15.38 -12.66
CA LYS A 382 -27.10 14.28 -12.74
C LYS A 382 -25.77 14.70 -12.09
N ILE A 383 -25.34 13.90 -11.12
CA ILE A 383 -24.17 14.20 -10.30
C ILE A 383 -23.09 13.14 -10.49
N GLY A 384 -21.86 13.57 -10.67
CA GLY A 384 -20.66 12.74 -10.59
C GLY A 384 -19.96 12.91 -9.25
N LEU A 385 -19.35 11.84 -8.74
CA LEU A 385 -18.39 11.90 -7.64
C LEU A 385 -17.00 11.92 -8.26
N SER A 386 -16.29 13.03 -8.12
CA SER A 386 -14.93 13.22 -8.64
C SER A 386 -13.89 12.91 -7.58
N TYR A 387 -12.77 12.31 -7.98
CA TYR A 387 -11.63 11.92 -7.15
C TYR A 387 -10.41 12.73 -7.54
N TYR A 388 -9.75 13.34 -6.56
CA TYR A 388 -8.62 14.22 -6.77
C TYR A 388 -7.42 13.86 -5.90
N VAL A 389 -6.23 14.22 -6.43
CA VAL A 389 -5.00 14.32 -5.64
C VAL A 389 -4.39 15.69 -5.81
N THR A 390 -3.72 16.14 -4.76
CA THR A 390 -2.90 17.35 -4.79
C THR A 390 -1.52 17.01 -5.31
N GLU A 391 -1.07 17.72 -6.34
CA GLU A 391 0.29 17.62 -6.89
C GLU A 391 1.00 18.96 -6.77
N PHE A 392 2.29 18.91 -6.38
CA PHE A 392 3.15 20.09 -6.38
C PHE A 392 4.15 19.97 -7.53
N LYS A 393 4.10 20.89 -8.46
CA LYS A 393 4.96 20.87 -9.65
C LYS A 393 5.44 22.30 -9.96
N GLU A 394 6.74 22.45 -10.15
CA GLU A 394 7.38 23.71 -10.57
C GLU A 394 7.08 24.93 -9.65
N GLY A 395 6.79 24.67 -8.37
CA GLY A 395 6.46 25.72 -7.40
C GLY A 395 4.95 25.94 -7.21
N ASP A 396 4.11 25.37 -8.06
CA ASP A 396 2.67 25.52 -8.02
C ASP A 396 1.95 24.26 -7.50
N LEU A 397 0.80 24.50 -6.87
CA LEU A 397 -0.09 23.47 -6.37
C LEU A 397 -1.18 23.20 -7.40
N PHE A 398 -1.29 21.94 -7.82
CA PHE A 398 -2.32 21.47 -8.76
C PHE A 398 -3.26 20.50 -8.07
N LEU A 399 -4.54 20.64 -8.37
CA LEU A 399 -5.55 19.65 -8.04
C LEU A 399 -5.82 18.80 -9.29
N ARG A 400 -5.36 17.55 -9.27
CA ARG A 400 -5.51 16.64 -10.40
C ARG A 400 -6.71 15.72 -10.23
N GLU A 401 -7.68 15.86 -11.12
CA GLU A 401 -8.80 14.93 -11.21
C GLU A 401 -8.35 13.61 -11.84
N LEU A 402 -8.72 12.50 -11.20
CA LEU A 402 -8.27 11.15 -11.58
C LEU A 402 -9.42 10.29 -12.12
N LYS A 403 -10.63 10.50 -11.59
CA LYS A 403 -11.80 9.70 -11.93
C LYS A 403 -13.08 10.44 -11.60
N ILE A 404 -14.12 10.15 -12.37
CA ILE A 404 -15.49 10.56 -12.05
C ILE A 404 -16.37 9.30 -12.07
N LYS A 405 -17.20 9.13 -11.05
CA LYS A 405 -18.21 8.06 -10.97
C LYS A 405 -19.60 8.68 -10.93
N GLU A 406 -20.56 8.17 -11.69
CA GLU A 406 -21.95 8.63 -11.59
C GLU A 406 -22.54 8.23 -10.23
N ILE A 407 -23.22 9.17 -9.57
CA ILE A 407 -24.04 8.91 -8.40
C ILE A 407 -25.45 8.57 -8.91
N THR A 408 -25.81 7.30 -8.86
CA THR A 408 -27.07 6.80 -9.45
C THR A 408 -28.29 7.10 -8.58
N GLU A 409 -28.15 7.12 -7.25
CA GLU A 409 -29.21 7.32 -6.27
C GLU A 409 -28.82 8.38 -5.25
N ALA A 410 -29.14 9.65 -5.55
CA ALA A 410 -28.79 10.77 -4.67
C ALA A 410 -29.45 10.65 -3.27
N ALA A 411 -30.67 10.15 -3.18
CA ALA A 411 -31.39 9.96 -1.92
C ALA A 411 -30.73 8.97 -0.96
N LYS A 412 -29.97 8.00 -1.50
CA LYS A 412 -29.26 6.97 -0.72
C LYS A 412 -27.76 7.22 -0.61
N PHE A 413 -27.31 8.36 -1.10
CA PHE A 413 -25.88 8.68 -1.05
C PHE A 413 -25.42 8.88 0.38
N ASP A 414 -24.45 8.07 0.78
CA ASP A 414 -23.80 8.13 2.09
C ASP A 414 -22.35 8.56 1.91
N ILE A 415 -22.00 9.73 2.45
CA ILE A 415 -20.64 10.28 2.38
C ILE A 415 -19.64 9.39 3.15
N GLU A 416 -20.08 8.74 4.22
CA GLU A 416 -19.24 7.84 5.00
C GLU A 416 -18.95 6.52 4.26
N ALA A 417 -19.71 6.24 3.21
CA ALA A 417 -19.51 5.07 2.37
C ALA A 417 -18.46 5.28 1.25
N VAL A 418 -18.04 6.52 1.01
CA VAL A 418 -17.15 6.87 -0.12
C VAL A 418 -15.78 7.36 0.32
#